data_4339dc7360aa790db96124a0cd9ee24b
#
_entry.id   4339dc7360aa790db96124a0cd9ee24b
#
_cell.length_a   1.000
_cell.length_b   1.000
_cell.length_c   1.000
_cell.angle_alpha   90.00
_cell.angle_beta   90.00
_cell.angle_gamma   90.00
#
_symmetry.space_group_name_H-M   'P 1'
#
loop_
_entity.id
_entity.type
_entity.pdbx_description
1 polymer ?
#
loop_
_entity_poly.entity_id
_entity_poly.type
_entity_poly.pdbx_seq_one_letter_code
_entity_poly.pdbx_strand_id
1 'polypeptide(L)'
;MINVLFSGNEKVFDGVLTCVLSILKRTDTKEPFRFYVYTMDATRVMPEYTPISDPLIEFLDGIVKEYNVENSMVKVDVTELYEKEFAYCPNEQAYCSPYTLLRLFADIVPDMPDKLLYLDVDILFNRDIRLLYDIDITEYEYAAARDHYGKYLLNPNYINAGVLLFNMKKIRKTGLLEKSRKLIKEKKLVFADQSAVYRSTTKKKMLPQRFNDQKFLHKHTVVRHFSKRLFYLPYPHTD
;
A
#
# COMPACT_ATOMS: atom_id res chain seq x y z
N MET A 1 -0.47 -16.05 -9.58
CA MET A 1 -0.25 -14.61 -9.87
C MET A 1 -0.13 -13.86 -8.56
N ILE A 2 0.89 -13.01 -8.44
CA ILE A 2 1.13 -12.18 -7.27
C ILE A 2 0.60 -10.78 -7.55
N ASN A 3 -0.36 -10.31 -6.76
CA ASN A 3 -1.05 -9.04 -6.96
C ASN A 3 -0.56 -8.01 -5.93
N VAL A 4 -0.08 -6.88 -6.42
CA VAL A 4 0.47 -5.79 -5.60
C VAL A 4 -0.25 -4.48 -5.94
N LEU A 5 -0.63 -3.70 -4.94
CA LEU A 5 -1.29 -2.42 -5.08
C LEU A 5 -0.42 -1.30 -4.50
N PHE A 6 -0.21 -0.27 -5.29
CA PHE A 6 0.32 1.04 -4.88
C PHE A 6 -0.76 2.11 -4.98
N SER A 7 -0.57 3.21 -4.29
CA SER A 7 -1.40 4.41 -4.48
C SER A 7 -0.55 5.68 -4.46
N GLY A 8 -0.83 6.60 -5.38
CA GLY A 8 -0.09 7.84 -5.45
C GLY A 8 -0.36 8.64 -6.72
N ASN A 9 0.36 9.73 -6.84
CA ASN A 9 0.37 10.62 -8.00
C ASN A 9 1.72 10.52 -8.73
N GLU A 10 1.95 11.40 -9.70
CA GLU A 10 3.20 11.42 -10.47
C GLU A 10 4.46 11.53 -9.61
N LYS A 11 4.40 12.24 -8.47
CA LYS A 11 5.55 12.43 -7.56
C LYS A 11 6.04 11.14 -6.89
N VAL A 12 5.26 10.06 -6.92
CA VAL A 12 5.67 8.79 -6.30
C VAL A 12 6.26 7.79 -7.30
N PHE A 13 6.42 8.18 -8.56
CA PHE A 13 6.92 7.30 -9.61
C PHE A 13 8.24 6.61 -9.25
N ASP A 14 9.24 7.37 -8.78
CA ASP A 14 10.54 6.82 -8.38
C ASP A 14 10.43 5.80 -7.23
N GLY A 15 9.51 6.05 -6.30
CA GLY A 15 9.24 5.13 -5.21
C GLY A 15 8.62 3.82 -5.69
N VAL A 16 7.62 3.89 -6.59
CA VAL A 16 7.01 2.72 -7.21
C VAL A 16 8.04 1.92 -7.99
N LEU A 17 8.82 2.59 -8.87
CA LEU A 17 9.87 1.95 -9.65
C LEU A 17 10.89 1.24 -8.75
N THR A 18 11.38 1.94 -7.72
CA THR A 18 12.37 1.39 -6.80
C THR A 18 11.83 0.19 -6.03
N CYS A 19 10.59 0.27 -5.54
CA CYS A 19 9.93 -0.84 -4.86
C CYS A 19 9.76 -2.06 -5.79
N VAL A 20 9.23 -1.85 -6.99
CA VAL A 20 9.02 -2.89 -8.00
C VAL A 20 10.34 -3.57 -8.37
N LEU A 21 11.39 -2.81 -8.66
CA LEU A 21 12.72 -3.36 -8.96
C LEU A 21 13.29 -4.17 -7.79
N SER A 22 13.07 -3.70 -6.55
CA SER A 22 13.49 -4.43 -5.35
C SER A 22 12.78 -5.78 -5.21
N ILE A 23 11.51 -5.85 -5.57
CA ILE A 23 10.72 -7.10 -5.60
C ILE A 23 11.29 -8.05 -6.66
N LEU A 24 11.36 -7.59 -7.91
CA LEU A 24 11.75 -8.40 -9.06
C LEU A 24 13.18 -8.94 -8.96
N LYS A 25 14.11 -8.16 -8.37
CA LYS A 25 15.50 -8.57 -8.17
C LYS A 25 15.71 -9.51 -6.98
N ARG A 26 14.72 -9.68 -6.09
CA ARG A 26 14.86 -10.48 -4.86
C ARG A 26 14.00 -11.72 -4.84
N THR A 27 13.27 -12.01 -5.90
CA THR A 27 12.43 -13.19 -6.02
C THR A 27 12.93 -14.13 -7.10
N ASP A 28 12.84 -15.43 -6.85
CA ASP A 28 13.10 -16.49 -7.83
C ASP A 28 11.79 -17.08 -8.39
N THR A 29 10.64 -16.54 -7.99
CA THR A 29 9.34 -17.05 -8.44
C THR A 29 9.15 -16.90 -9.95
N LYS A 30 8.51 -17.90 -10.55
CA LYS A 30 8.07 -17.85 -11.95
C LYS A 30 6.61 -17.41 -12.09
N GLU A 31 5.91 -17.22 -10.96
CA GLU A 31 4.56 -16.67 -11.01
C GLU A 31 4.57 -15.23 -11.50
N PRO A 32 3.68 -14.88 -12.44
CA PRO A 32 3.59 -13.51 -12.91
C PRO A 32 3.09 -12.57 -11.82
N PHE A 33 3.52 -11.32 -11.93
CA PHE A 33 3.07 -10.20 -11.10
C PHE A 33 2.05 -9.36 -11.85
N ARG A 34 1.03 -8.92 -11.12
CA ARG A 34 0.17 -7.80 -11.53
C ARG A 34 0.28 -6.69 -10.51
N PHE A 35 0.84 -5.58 -10.96
CA PHE A 35 0.97 -4.37 -10.15
C PHE A 35 -0.15 -3.40 -10.52
N TYR A 36 -0.89 -2.92 -9.53
CA TYR A 36 -1.91 -1.90 -9.69
C TYR A 36 -1.39 -0.59 -9.11
N VAL A 37 -1.66 0.52 -9.78
CA VAL A 37 -1.39 1.87 -9.27
C VAL A 37 -2.70 2.62 -9.22
N TYR A 38 -3.23 2.81 -8.01
CA TYR A 38 -4.38 3.69 -7.80
C TYR A 38 -3.92 5.14 -7.83
N THR A 39 -4.53 5.91 -8.67
CA THR A 39 -4.26 7.34 -8.83
C THR A 39 -5.55 8.14 -8.96
N MET A 40 -5.45 9.45 -8.79
CA MET A 40 -6.59 10.35 -8.94
C MET A 40 -6.13 11.76 -9.31
N ASP A 41 -7.00 12.54 -9.93
CA ASP A 41 -6.91 13.99 -9.97
C ASP A 41 -7.43 14.55 -8.65
N ALA A 42 -6.55 15.20 -7.89
CA ALA A 42 -6.89 15.93 -6.68
C ALA A 42 -6.34 17.35 -6.73
N THR A 43 -6.25 17.93 -7.94
CA THR A 43 -5.80 19.32 -8.18
C THR A 43 -6.65 20.34 -7.45
N ARG A 44 -7.90 20.01 -7.12
CA ARG A 44 -8.77 20.80 -6.25
C ARG A 44 -8.19 20.96 -4.84
N VAL A 45 -7.47 19.95 -4.34
CA VAL A 45 -6.86 19.98 -2.99
C VAL A 45 -5.52 20.70 -3.05
N MET A 46 -4.67 20.34 -4.02
CA MET A 46 -3.38 20.99 -4.29
C MET A 46 -3.07 20.91 -5.80
N PRO A 47 -2.63 22.00 -6.44
CA PRO A 47 -2.40 22.06 -7.90
C PRO A 47 -1.46 20.95 -8.43
N GLU A 48 -0.53 20.50 -7.62
CA GLU A 48 0.42 19.44 -7.98
C GLU A 48 -0.11 18.01 -7.75
N TYR A 49 -1.33 17.84 -7.32
CA TYR A 49 -1.94 16.51 -7.13
C TYR A 49 -2.58 16.02 -8.42
N THR A 50 -1.76 15.87 -9.44
CA THR A 50 -2.12 15.30 -10.75
C THR A 50 -2.00 13.77 -10.72
N PRO A 51 -2.85 13.03 -11.45
CA PRO A 51 -2.70 11.58 -11.56
C PRO A 51 -1.36 11.21 -12.22
N ILE A 52 -0.89 9.98 -11.95
CA ILE A 52 0.27 9.45 -12.67
C ILE A 52 -0.06 9.36 -14.16
N SER A 53 0.86 9.82 -15.00
CA SER A 53 0.64 9.86 -16.46
C SER A 53 0.73 8.47 -17.09
N ASP A 54 0.05 8.28 -18.23
CA ASP A 54 0.07 7.00 -18.96
C ASP A 54 1.47 6.64 -19.46
N PRO A 55 2.30 7.57 -19.99
CA PRO A 55 3.67 7.23 -20.38
C PRO A 55 4.53 6.67 -19.24
N LEU A 56 4.34 7.13 -18.00
CA LEU A 56 5.07 6.59 -16.86
C LEU A 56 4.59 5.17 -16.49
N ILE A 57 3.32 4.90 -16.63
CA ILE A 57 2.77 3.54 -16.43
C ILE A 57 3.25 2.59 -17.52
N GLU A 58 3.25 3.03 -18.78
CA GLU A 58 3.77 2.26 -19.92
C GLU A 58 5.25 1.94 -19.75
N PHE A 59 6.04 2.89 -19.28
CA PHE A 59 7.45 2.68 -18.94
C PHE A 59 7.63 1.62 -17.85
N LEU A 60 6.85 1.69 -16.76
CA LEU A 60 6.87 0.68 -15.69
C LEU A 60 6.42 -0.69 -16.19
N ASP A 61 5.40 -0.74 -17.06
CA ASP A 61 4.90 -1.98 -17.67
C ASP A 61 5.97 -2.63 -18.55
N GLY A 62 6.71 -1.83 -19.33
CA GLY A 62 7.88 -2.30 -20.08
C GLY A 62 8.93 -2.94 -19.17
N ILE A 63 9.30 -2.26 -18.08
CA ILE A 63 10.29 -2.77 -17.13
C ILE A 63 9.85 -4.10 -16.50
N VAL A 64 8.61 -4.22 -16.04
CA VAL A 64 8.18 -5.46 -15.39
C VAL A 64 8.13 -6.63 -16.37
N LYS A 65 7.81 -6.37 -17.64
CA LYS A 65 7.79 -7.37 -18.72
C LYS A 65 9.18 -7.87 -19.10
N GLU A 66 10.25 -7.11 -18.88
CA GLU A 66 11.62 -7.59 -19.07
C GLU A 66 11.96 -8.76 -18.14
N TYR A 67 11.34 -8.83 -16.96
CA TYR A 67 11.55 -9.92 -16.00
C TYR A 67 10.66 -11.15 -16.29
N ASN A 68 9.42 -10.92 -16.72
CA ASN A 68 8.49 -11.94 -17.15
C ASN A 68 7.44 -11.31 -18.07
N VAL A 69 7.26 -11.80 -19.28
CA VAL A 69 6.32 -11.28 -20.28
C VAL A 69 4.85 -11.26 -19.80
N GLU A 70 4.50 -12.11 -18.85
CA GLU A 70 3.16 -12.15 -18.24
C GLU A 70 2.97 -11.13 -17.10
N ASN A 71 4.02 -10.43 -16.69
CA ASN A 71 3.90 -9.33 -15.73
C ASN A 71 3.13 -8.17 -16.34
N SER A 72 2.44 -7.41 -15.48
CA SER A 72 1.73 -6.21 -15.94
C SER A 72 1.69 -5.11 -14.88
N MET A 73 1.70 -3.87 -15.35
CA MET A 73 1.42 -2.66 -14.56
C MET A 73 0.08 -2.07 -15.02
N VAL A 74 -0.86 -1.90 -14.09
CA VAL A 74 -2.22 -1.44 -14.39
C VAL A 74 -2.50 -0.14 -13.66
N LYS A 75 -2.75 0.93 -14.41
CA LYS A 75 -3.28 2.18 -13.84
C LYS A 75 -4.76 2.03 -13.55
N VAL A 76 -5.18 2.48 -12.39
CA VAL A 76 -6.60 2.55 -12.00
C VAL A 76 -6.88 3.97 -11.52
N ASP A 77 -7.56 4.74 -12.34
CA ASP A 77 -8.04 6.06 -11.96
C ASP A 77 -9.29 5.92 -11.08
N VAL A 78 -9.21 6.45 -9.87
CA VAL A 78 -10.28 6.42 -8.89
C VAL A 78 -10.77 7.82 -8.51
N THR A 79 -10.57 8.80 -9.40
CA THR A 79 -10.98 10.20 -9.18
C THR A 79 -12.46 10.31 -8.82
N GLU A 80 -13.34 9.71 -9.61
CA GLU A 80 -14.79 9.75 -9.35
C GLU A 80 -15.18 9.11 -8.02
N LEU A 81 -14.53 7.98 -7.67
CA LEU A 81 -14.76 7.32 -6.39
C LEU A 81 -14.28 8.21 -5.23
N TYR A 82 -13.13 8.86 -5.38
CA TYR A 82 -12.59 9.74 -4.37
C TYR A 82 -13.49 10.96 -4.16
N GLU A 83 -13.89 11.64 -5.23
CA GLU A 83 -14.78 12.80 -5.14
C GLU A 83 -16.12 12.44 -4.49
N LYS A 84 -16.69 11.30 -4.85
CA LYS A 84 -17.94 10.82 -4.25
C LYS A 84 -17.82 10.48 -2.76
N GLU A 85 -16.73 9.83 -2.36
CA GLU A 85 -16.60 9.25 -1.02
C GLU A 85 -15.87 10.18 -0.05
N PHE A 86 -14.89 10.97 -0.51
CA PHE A 86 -13.96 11.67 0.40
C PHE A 86 -13.81 13.17 0.16
N ALA A 87 -14.40 13.73 -0.90
CA ALA A 87 -14.33 15.17 -1.11
C ALA A 87 -14.85 15.91 0.13
N TYR A 88 -14.06 16.89 0.58
CA TYR A 88 -14.34 17.73 1.74
C TYR A 88 -14.50 16.98 3.08
N CYS A 89 -14.09 15.72 3.16
CA CYS A 89 -14.14 14.99 4.43
C CYS A 89 -13.11 15.53 5.44
N PRO A 90 -13.31 15.32 6.76
CA PRO A 90 -12.39 15.81 7.80
C PRO A 90 -10.94 15.35 7.66
N ASN A 91 -10.69 14.30 6.88
CA ASN A 91 -9.37 13.68 6.70
C ASN A 91 -8.71 14.00 5.34
N GLU A 92 -9.36 14.76 4.47
CA GLU A 92 -8.82 15.09 3.14
C GLU A 92 -7.50 15.87 3.22
N GLN A 93 -7.39 16.77 4.19
CA GLN A 93 -6.18 17.56 4.47
C GLN A 93 -5.47 17.08 5.75
N ALA A 94 -5.45 15.77 5.96
CA ALA A 94 -4.72 15.18 7.08
C ALA A 94 -3.20 15.27 6.85
N TYR A 95 -2.41 14.92 7.88
CA TYR A 95 -0.96 14.90 7.82
C TYR A 95 -0.38 14.06 6.65
N CYS A 96 -1.07 13.01 6.26
CA CYS A 96 -0.71 12.20 5.09
C CYS A 96 -1.40 12.73 3.82
N SER A 97 -0.77 12.51 2.67
CA SER A 97 -1.37 12.79 1.37
C SER A 97 -2.72 12.07 1.22
N PRO A 98 -3.74 12.67 0.58
CA PRO A 98 -5.03 12.03 0.35
C PRO A 98 -4.94 10.74 -0.47
N TYR A 99 -3.86 10.52 -1.21
CA TYR A 99 -3.61 9.28 -1.94
C TYR A 99 -3.52 8.04 -1.03
N THR A 100 -3.20 8.22 0.27
CA THR A 100 -3.23 7.10 1.22
C THR A 100 -4.63 6.53 1.44
N LEU A 101 -5.68 7.33 1.19
CA LEU A 101 -7.07 6.89 1.30
C LEU A 101 -7.49 5.95 0.16
N LEU A 102 -6.79 5.95 -0.98
CA LEU A 102 -7.18 5.21 -2.18
C LEU A 102 -7.19 3.70 -1.96
N ARG A 103 -6.32 3.17 -1.06
CA ARG A 103 -6.34 1.75 -0.69
C ARG A 103 -7.69 1.28 -0.14
N LEU A 104 -8.50 2.21 0.38
CA LEU A 104 -9.81 1.92 0.91
C LEU A 104 -10.87 1.65 -0.17
N PHE A 105 -10.52 1.78 -1.44
CA PHE A 105 -11.42 1.46 -2.57
C PHE A 105 -11.21 0.05 -3.14
N ALA A 106 -10.25 -0.72 -2.60
CA ALA A 106 -9.90 -2.02 -3.16
C ALA A 106 -11.07 -3.03 -3.18
N ASP A 107 -12.09 -2.86 -2.36
CA ASP A 107 -13.28 -3.72 -2.33
C ASP A 107 -14.37 -3.34 -3.35
N ILE A 108 -14.35 -2.11 -3.86
CA ILE A 108 -15.36 -1.58 -4.80
C ILE A 108 -14.83 -1.32 -6.21
N VAL A 109 -13.51 -1.27 -6.41
CA VAL A 109 -12.93 -1.27 -7.74
C VAL A 109 -13.18 -2.65 -8.37
N PRO A 110 -13.74 -2.71 -9.61
CA PRO A 110 -14.00 -3.97 -10.30
C PRO A 110 -12.76 -4.84 -10.48
N ASP A 111 -12.96 -6.14 -10.55
CA ASP A 111 -11.94 -7.16 -10.90
C ASP A 111 -10.69 -7.20 -10.00
N MET A 112 -10.77 -6.63 -8.81
CA MET A 112 -9.69 -6.75 -7.84
C MET A 112 -9.60 -8.18 -7.28
N PRO A 113 -8.36 -8.73 -7.19
CA PRO A 113 -8.12 -10.12 -6.81
C PRO A 113 -8.52 -10.43 -5.37
N ASP A 114 -8.70 -11.72 -5.07
CA ASP A 114 -9.05 -12.18 -3.71
C ASP A 114 -7.91 -12.08 -2.70
N LYS A 115 -6.66 -12.04 -3.17
CA LYS A 115 -5.46 -11.79 -2.35
C LYS A 115 -4.67 -10.65 -2.95
N LEU A 116 -4.41 -9.62 -2.16
CA LEU A 116 -3.80 -8.38 -2.60
C LEU A 116 -2.79 -7.89 -1.57
N LEU A 117 -1.58 -7.57 -1.99
CA LEU A 117 -0.58 -6.93 -1.15
C LEU A 117 -0.55 -5.43 -1.43
N TYR A 118 -1.02 -4.62 -0.49
CA TYR A 118 -0.84 -3.17 -0.56
C TYR A 118 0.53 -2.77 0.00
N LEU A 119 1.20 -1.87 -0.71
CA LEU A 119 2.49 -1.30 -0.33
C LEU A 119 2.48 0.22 -0.46
N ASP A 120 3.00 0.91 0.55
CA ASP A 120 3.40 2.31 0.40
C ASP A 120 4.59 2.41 -0.58
N VAL A 121 4.82 3.59 -1.13
CA VAL A 121 5.81 3.80 -2.20
C VAL A 121 7.25 4.02 -1.68
N ASP A 122 7.43 4.14 -0.38
CA ASP A 122 8.73 4.28 0.29
C ASP A 122 9.19 2.97 0.95
N ILE A 123 9.03 1.86 0.21
CA ILE A 123 9.30 0.49 0.63
C ILE A 123 10.35 -0.16 -0.27
N LEU A 124 11.25 -0.95 0.34
CA LEU A 124 12.19 -1.83 -0.34
C LEU A 124 12.10 -3.25 0.18
N PHE A 125 12.11 -4.22 -0.74
CA PHE A 125 12.28 -5.63 -0.40
C PHE A 125 13.76 -5.98 -0.34
N ASN A 126 14.18 -6.56 0.78
CA ASN A 126 15.53 -7.10 0.97
C ASN A 126 15.59 -8.61 0.77
N ARG A 127 14.43 -9.25 0.70
CA ARG A 127 14.26 -10.70 0.53
C ARG A 127 13.06 -10.98 -0.36
N ASP A 128 12.90 -12.25 -0.74
CA ASP A 128 11.81 -12.71 -1.58
C ASP A 128 10.44 -12.29 -1.03
N ILE A 129 9.62 -11.67 -1.89
CA ILE A 129 8.24 -11.27 -1.61
C ILE A 129 7.36 -12.45 -1.17
N ARG A 130 7.67 -13.66 -1.62
CA ARG A 130 6.96 -14.89 -1.27
C ARG A 130 6.93 -15.13 0.23
N LEU A 131 7.99 -14.72 0.96
CA LEU A 131 8.02 -14.82 2.43
C LEU A 131 6.87 -14.07 3.11
N LEU A 132 6.38 -13.00 2.47
CA LEU A 132 5.24 -12.21 2.93
C LEU A 132 3.94 -12.65 2.24
N TYR A 133 3.96 -12.72 0.91
CA TYR A 133 2.75 -12.98 0.13
C TYR A 133 2.13 -14.34 0.42
N ASP A 134 2.93 -15.38 0.71
CA ASP A 134 2.46 -16.73 0.98
C ASP A 134 1.95 -16.96 2.41
N ILE A 135 2.02 -15.94 3.27
CA ILE A 135 1.45 -16.05 4.62
C ILE A 135 -0.04 -16.39 4.50
N ASP A 136 -0.46 -17.42 5.23
CA ASP A 136 -1.87 -17.78 5.34
C ASP A 136 -2.65 -16.72 6.11
N ILE A 137 -3.64 -16.14 5.44
CA ILE A 137 -4.57 -15.16 5.97
C ILE A 137 -6.03 -15.57 5.80
N THR A 138 -6.29 -16.85 5.56
CA THR A 138 -7.64 -17.37 5.28
C THR A 138 -8.65 -16.95 6.36
N GLU A 139 -8.23 -16.98 7.62
CA GLU A 139 -9.07 -16.64 8.76
C GLU A 139 -9.09 -15.14 9.12
N TYR A 140 -8.31 -14.32 8.42
CA TYR A 140 -8.11 -12.91 8.74
C TYR A 140 -8.56 -12.00 7.60
N GLU A 141 -8.95 -10.78 7.91
CA GLU A 141 -9.25 -9.75 6.92
C GLU A 141 -7.97 -9.25 6.27
N TYR A 142 -6.94 -9.08 7.09
CA TYR A 142 -5.59 -8.71 6.62
C TYR A 142 -4.51 -9.15 7.59
N ALA A 143 -3.26 -9.09 7.12
CA ALA A 143 -2.08 -9.18 7.96
C ALA A 143 -1.25 -7.89 7.86
N ALA A 144 -0.73 -7.42 9.01
CA ALA A 144 0.11 -6.22 9.11
C ALA A 144 1.06 -6.30 10.31
N ALA A 145 2.18 -5.58 10.24
CA ALA A 145 3.08 -5.41 11.38
C ALA A 145 2.64 -4.22 12.26
N ARG A 146 3.15 -4.19 13.50
CA ARG A 146 2.89 -3.06 14.42
C ARG A 146 3.52 -1.78 13.90
N ASP A 147 2.83 -0.67 14.10
CA ASP A 147 3.42 0.65 13.93
C ASP A 147 4.47 0.93 15.00
N HIS A 148 5.61 1.49 14.59
CA HIS A 148 6.75 1.68 15.50
C HIS A 148 6.43 2.61 16.67
N TYR A 149 5.72 3.70 16.42
CA TYR A 149 5.32 4.67 17.43
C TYR A 149 3.91 4.43 17.95
N GLY A 150 2.99 4.07 17.07
CA GLY A 150 1.58 3.86 17.41
C GLY A 150 1.37 2.76 18.45
N LYS A 151 2.23 1.74 18.48
CA LYS A 151 2.17 0.68 19.51
C LYS A 151 2.40 1.19 20.92
N TYR A 152 3.10 2.29 21.10
CA TYR A 152 3.35 2.91 22.41
C TYR A 152 2.37 4.04 22.72
N LEU A 153 1.98 4.82 21.70
CA LEU A 153 1.19 6.03 21.88
C LEU A 153 -0.32 5.80 21.82
N LEU A 154 -0.78 4.77 21.10
CA LEU A 154 -2.21 4.51 20.84
C LEU A 154 -2.67 3.16 21.38
N ASN A 155 -2.06 2.07 20.93
CA ASN A 155 -2.43 0.70 21.37
C ASN A 155 -1.28 -0.27 21.05
N PRO A 156 -0.94 -1.20 21.96
CA PRO A 156 0.13 -2.20 21.74
C PRO A 156 -0.01 -3.03 20.47
N ASN A 157 -1.22 -3.18 19.93
CA ASN A 157 -1.53 -3.89 18.69
C ASN A 157 -1.88 -2.95 17.54
N TYR A 158 -1.54 -1.65 17.64
CA TYR A 158 -1.74 -0.70 16.56
C TYR A 158 -0.83 -1.05 15.37
N ILE A 159 -1.42 -1.13 14.18
CA ILE A 159 -0.74 -1.56 12.96
C ILE A 159 -0.18 -0.39 12.19
N ASN A 160 0.84 -0.64 11.37
CA ASN A 160 1.26 0.28 10.32
C ASN A 160 0.64 -0.16 8.99
N ALA A 161 0.02 0.79 8.28
CA ALA A 161 -0.74 0.52 7.07
C ALA A 161 0.11 0.56 5.78
N GLY A 162 1.41 0.81 5.87
CA GLY A 162 2.28 0.83 4.69
C GLY A 162 2.55 -0.54 4.06
N VAL A 163 2.28 -1.62 4.79
CA VAL A 163 2.32 -2.99 4.29
C VAL A 163 1.09 -3.73 4.79
N LEU A 164 0.15 -4.03 3.89
CA LEU A 164 -1.10 -4.72 4.22
C LEU A 164 -1.30 -5.90 3.26
N LEU A 165 -1.24 -7.11 3.77
CA LEU A 165 -1.64 -8.29 3.00
C LEU A 165 -3.13 -8.52 3.21
N PHE A 166 -3.95 -8.20 2.20
CA PHE A 166 -5.40 -8.26 2.23
C PHE A 166 -5.96 -9.62 1.78
N ASN A 167 -6.93 -10.14 2.53
CA ASN A 167 -7.87 -11.15 2.11
C ASN A 167 -9.15 -10.45 1.61
N MET A 168 -9.18 -10.10 0.34
CA MET A 168 -10.26 -9.31 -0.25
C MET A 168 -11.61 -10.03 -0.19
N LYS A 169 -11.60 -11.37 -0.30
CA LYS A 169 -12.82 -12.18 -0.14
C LYS A 169 -13.44 -11.99 1.25
N LYS A 170 -12.61 -12.01 2.29
CA LYS A 170 -13.07 -11.80 3.67
C LYS A 170 -13.45 -10.34 3.93
N ILE A 171 -12.65 -9.39 3.41
CA ILE A 171 -12.89 -7.95 3.51
C ILE A 171 -14.26 -7.58 2.92
N ARG A 172 -14.58 -8.07 1.72
CA ARG A 172 -15.90 -7.84 1.08
C ARG A 172 -17.03 -8.42 1.93
N LYS A 173 -16.84 -9.62 2.51
CA LYS A 173 -17.84 -10.27 3.38
C LYS A 173 -18.08 -9.51 4.68
N THR A 174 -17.05 -8.94 5.29
CA THR A 174 -17.15 -8.26 6.59
C THR A 174 -17.46 -6.77 6.47
N GLY A 175 -17.31 -6.19 5.27
CA GLY A 175 -17.45 -4.75 5.02
C GLY A 175 -16.33 -3.93 5.67
N LEU A 176 -15.12 -4.48 5.84
CA LEU A 176 -14.01 -3.78 6.51
C LEU A 176 -13.72 -2.42 5.88
N LEU A 177 -13.52 -2.38 4.56
CA LEU A 177 -13.14 -1.13 3.88
C LEU A 177 -14.32 -0.16 3.78
N GLU A 178 -15.55 -0.64 3.65
CA GLU A 178 -16.76 0.19 3.74
C GLU A 178 -16.87 0.88 5.11
N LYS A 179 -16.70 0.13 6.21
CA LYS A 179 -16.66 0.70 7.56
C LYS A 179 -15.52 1.70 7.74
N SER A 180 -14.36 1.42 7.13
CA SER A 180 -13.22 2.33 7.17
C SER A 180 -13.53 3.64 6.42
N ARG A 181 -14.14 3.58 5.22
CA ARG A 181 -14.59 4.78 4.48
C ARG A 181 -15.60 5.59 5.30
N LYS A 182 -16.55 4.93 5.95
CA LYS A 182 -17.51 5.60 6.83
C LYS A 182 -16.81 6.37 7.95
N LEU A 183 -15.84 5.77 8.64
CA LEU A 183 -15.07 6.43 9.69
C LEU A 183 -14.28 7.64 9.16
N ILE A 184 -13.69 7.57 7.96
CA ILE A 184 -12.98 8.68 7.31
C ILE A 184 -13.92 9.86 7.06
N LYS A 185 -15.16 9.60 6.65
CA LYS A 185 -16.16 10.64 6.39
C LYS A 185 -16.68 11.30 7.67
N GLU A 186 -16.86 10.54 8.72
CA GLU A 186 -17.53 11.01 9.93
C GLU A 186 -16.60 11.63 10.97
N LYS A 187 -15.33 11.25 10.99
CA LYS A 187 -14.41 11.59 12.09
C LYS A 187 -13.02 11.97 11.60
N LYS A 188 -12.48 13.05 12.16
CA LYS A 188 -11.05 13.35 12.01
C LYS A 188 -10.23 12.30 12.77
N LEU A 189 -9.32 11.63 12.10
CA LEU A 189 -8.49 10.56 12.65
C LEU A 189 -7.02 10.98 12.65
N VAL A 190 -6.26 10.56 13.67
CA VAL A 190 -4.83 10.95 13.82
C VAL A 190 -4.00 10.45 12.64
N PHE A 191 -4.18 9.20 12.26
CA PHE A 191 -3.52 8.58 11.10
C PHE A 191 -4.57 8.06 10.11
N ALA A 192 -5.47 8.94 9.70
CA ALA A 192 -6.50 8.72 8.68
C ALA A 192 -6.84 7.24 8.39
N ASP A 193 -6.44 6.74 7.22
CA ASP A 193 -6.70 5.39 6.73
C ASP A 193 -6.16 4.28 7.66
N GLN A 194 -4.96 4.44 8.22
CA GLN A 194 -4.38 3.48 9.16
C GLN A 194 -5.26 3.31 10.40
N SER A 195 -5.74 4.42 10.98
CA SER A 195 -6.66 4.40 12.12
C SER A 195 -8.02 3.82 11.74
N ALA A 196 -8.52 4.14 10.55
CA ALA A 196 -9.81 3.64 10.07
C ALA A 196 -9.77 2.11 9.89
N VAL A 197 -8.77 1.57 9.20
CA VAL A 197 -8.59 0.12 9.02
C VAL A 197 -8.39 -0.59 10.36
N TYR A 198 -7.55 -0.01 11.25
CA TYR A 198 -7.32 -0.59 12.58
C TYR A 198 -8.60 -0.69 13.42
N ARG A 199 -9.45 0.36 13.39
CA ARG A 199 -10.68 0.41 14.21
C ARG A 199 -11.84 -0.39 13.62
N SER A 200 -11.86 -0.59 12.31
CA SER A 200 -12.95 -1.28 11.60
C SER A 200 -12.79 -2.80 11.54
N THR A 201 -11.56 -3.31 11.79
CA THR A 201 -11.27 -4.74 11.65
C THR A 201 -11.92 -5.57 12.75
N THR A 202 -12.42 -6.74 12.37
CA THR A 202 -12.91 -7.78 13.28
C THR A 202 -11.85 -8.82 13.60
N LYS A 203 -10.96 -9.12 12.65
CA LYS A 203 -9.90 -10.14 12.82
C LYS A 203 -8.71 -9.87 11.92
N LYS A 204 -7.61 -9.42 12.50
CA LYS A 204 -6.33 -9.20 11.81
C LYS A 204 -5.24 -10.17 12.27
N LYS A 205 -4.29 -10.47 11.39
CA LYS A 205 -3.06 -11.22 11.71
C LYS A 205 -1.91 -10.26 11.99
N MET A 206 -1.31 -10.37 13.15
CA MET A 206 -0.13 -9.56 13.48
C MET A 206 1.12 -10.19 12.90
N LEU A 207 1.85 -9.46 12.07
CA LEU A 207 3.11 -9.88 11.48
C LEU A 207 4.30 -9.49 12.36
N PRO A 208 5.38 -10.28 12.35
CA PRO A 208 6.67 -9.85 12.86
C PRO A 208 7.17 -8.58 12.18
N GLN A 209 7.95 -7.77 12.91
CA GLN A 209 8.52 -6.50 12.44
C GLN A 209 9.29 -6.62 11.13
N ARG A 210 9.97 -7.75 10.88
CA ARG A 210 10.74 -8.00 9.65
C ARG A 210 9.94 -7.80 8.35
N PHE A 211 8.61 -7.84 8.41
CA PHE A 211 7.71 -7.63 7.26
C PHE A 211 7.26 -6.17 7.08
N ASN A 212 7.64 -5.29 7.98
CA ASN A 212 7.48 -3.85 7.85
C ASN A 212 8.44 -3.18 8.85
N ASP A 213 9.74 -3.18 8.52
CA ASP A 213 10.78 -2.66 9.39
C ASP A 213 10.93 -1.17 9.15
N GLN A 214 10.33 -0.37 10.06
CA GLN A 214 10.13 1.06 9.89
C GLN A 214 11.32 1.91 10.35
N LYS A 215 12.28 1.34 11.07
CA LYS A 215 13.34 2.14 11.70
C LYS A 215 14.75 1.70 11.31
N PHE A 216 14.97 0.40 11.28
CA PHE A 216 16.30 -0.16 11.03
C PHE A 216 16.22 -1.23 9.93
N LEU A 217 17.38 -1.51 9.33
CA LEU A 217 17.58 -2.70 8.52
C LEU A 217 18.21 -3.78 9.38
N HIS A 218 17.40 -4.77 9.78
CA HIS A 218 17.90 -5.90 10.54
C HIS A 218 18.31 -7.05 9.63
N LYS A 219 19.18 -7.94 10.10
CA LYS A 219 19.69 -9.10 9.33
C LYS A 219 18.59 -9.94 8.66
N HIS A 220 17.39 -9.99 9.24
CA HIS A 220 16.25 -10.79 8.76
C HIS A 220 15.11 -9.95 8.19
N THR A 221 15.31 -8.66 7.96
CA THR A 221 14.31 -7.78 7.36
C THR A 221 13.95 -8.30 5.96
N VAL A 222 12.67 -8.52 5.75
CA VAL A 222 12.09 -8.84 4.43
C VAL A 222 11.71 -7.54 3.72
N VAL A 223 10.98 -6.69 4.44
CA VAL A 223 10.49 -5.40 3.93
C VAL A 223 11.01 -4.26 4.80
N ARG A 224 11.78 -3.36 4.20
CA ARG A 224 12.20 -2.09 4.79
C ARG A 224 11.24 -0.99 4.38
N HIS A 225 10.68 -0.27 5.34
CA HIS A 225 9.78 0.87 5.14
C HIS A 225 10.44 2.15 5.66
N PHE A 226 10.62 3.15 4.82
CA PHE A 226 11.39 4.36 5.14
C PHE A 226 10.55 5.45 5.81
N SER A 227 9.22 5.31 5.82
CA SER A 227 8.29 6.25 6.48
C SER A 227 8.53 7.70 6.04
N LYS A 228 8.42 7.98 4.74
CA LYS A 228 8.66 9.28 4.08
C LYS A 228 10.13 9.73 4.02
N ARG A 229 11.11 8.89 4.37
CA ARG A 229 12.52 9.26 4.40
C ARG A 229 13.36 8.63 3.29
N LEU A 230 12.75 8.03 2.28
CA LEU A 230 13.47 7.39 1.19
C LEU A 230 14.44 8.36 0.48
N PHE A 231 14.09 9.64 0.40
CA PHE A 231 14.87 10.70 -0.26
C PHE A 231 15.79 11.49 0.69
N TYR A 232 15.73 11.27 1.99
CA TYR A 232 16.49 12.03 2.99
C TYR A 232 17.59 11.23 3.68
N LEU A 233 17.63 9.92 3.48
CA LEU A 233 18.73 9.11 3.97
C LEU A 233 19.74 8.93 2.85
N PRO A 234 21.04 9.23 3.10
CA PRO A 234 22.06 8.63 2.27
C PRO A 234 21.78 7.12 2.31
N TYR A 235 21.68 6.50 1.15
CA TYR A 235 21.65 5.04 1.08
C TYR A 235 22.80 4.54 1.93
N PRO A 236 22.58 3.57 2.85
CA PRO A 236 23.72 2.92 3.46
C PRO A 236 24.58 2.44 2.29
N HIS A 237 25.82 2.92 2.25
CA HIS A 237 26.79 2.41 1.28
C HIS A 237 26.82 0.90 1.53
N THR A 238 26.25 0.16 0.64
CA THR A 238 26.47 -1.28 0.54
C THR A 238 27.77 -1.41 -0.22
N ASP A 239 28.88 -1.46 0.53
CA ASP A 239 30.11 -2.02 0.02
C ASP A 239 29.91 -3.50 -0.31
#